data_c5237207c7eaa8046d911f5f132c9a5b
#
_entry.id   c5237207c7eaa8046d911f5f132c9a5b
#
_cell.length_a   1.000
_cell.length_b   1.000
_cell.length_c   1.000
_cell.angle_alpha   90.00
_cell.angle_beta   90.00
_cell.angle_gamma   90.00
#
_symmetry.space_group_name_H-M   'P 1'
#
loop_
_entity.id
_entity.type
_entity.pdbx_description
1 polymer ?
#
loop_
_entity_poly.entity_id
_entity_poly.type
_entity_poly.pdbx_seq_one_letter_code
_entity_poly.pdbx_strand_id
1 'polypeptide(L)'
;MKIREITSGLQFPEGPVAMADGSVLVVEIARGTLSRVTPDGRIQVVADLGGGPNGAAIGPDGAVYVCNNGGFRWHTEADGCLRPVAQA
;
A
#
# COMPACT_ATOMS: atom_id res chain seq x y z
N MET A 1 4.84 -21.09 14.16
CA MET A 1 5.02 -19.71 13.69
C MET A 1 3.96 -18.82 14.33
N LYS A 2 4.37 -17.69 14.87
CA LYS A 2 3.43 -16.67 15.34
C LYS A 2 3.11 -15.69 14.20
N ILE A 3 1.83 -15.40 14.03
CA ILE A 3 1.37 -14.37 13.10
C ILE A 3 0.61 -13.35 13.94
N ARG A 4 0.98 -12.08 13.79
CA ARG A 4 0.30 -10.98 14.47
C ARG A 4 -0.18 -9.98 13.42
N GLU A 5 -1.48 -9.68 13.45
CA GLU A 5 -2.04 -8.62 12.65
C GLU A 5 -1.68 -7.28 13.28
N ILE A 6 -1.07 -6.38 12.50
CA ILE A 6 -0.64 -5.05 12.96
C ILE A 6 -1.72 -4.02 12.66
N THR A 7 -2.35 -4.12 11.50
CA THR A 7 -3.39 -3.17 11.08
C THR A 7 -4.34 -3.83 10.09
N SER A 8 -5.44 -3.13 9.82
CA SER A 8 -6.41 -3.49 8.79
C SER A 8 -6.93 -2.21 8.14
N GLY A 9 -7.72 -2.34 7.08
CA GLY A 9 -8.29 -1.19 6.38
C GLY A 9 -7.44 -0.65 5.25
N LEU A 10 -6.31 -1.29 4.94
CA LEU A 10 -5.53 -0.95 3.76
C LEU A 10 -6.29 -1.35 2.48
N GLN A 11 -6.17 -0.54 1.44
CA GLN A 11 -6.88 -0.77 0.18
C GLN A 11 -5.95 -1.40 -0.85
N PHE A 12 -5.95 -2.71 -0.87
CA PHE A 12 -5.13 -3.56 -1.73
C PHE A 12 -3.63 -3.26 -1.56
N PRO A 13 -3.06 -3.56 -0.39
CA PRO A 13 -1.66 -3.24 -0.10
C PRO A 13 -0.70 -4.15 -0.86
N GLU A 14 0.42 -3.57 -1.26
CA GLU A 14 1.50 -4.25 -1.97
C GLU A 14 2.86 -3.68 -1.56
N GLY A 15 3.91 -4.43 -1.85
CA GLY A 15 5.29 -3.96 -1.77
C GLY A 15 5.72 -3.42 -0.42
N PRO A 16 5.54 -4.18 0.68
CA PRO A 16 5.91 -3.69 1.99
C PRO A 16 7.44 -3.53 2.14
N VAL A 17 7.84 -2.45 2.80
CA VAL A 17 9.24 -2.17 3.14
C VAL A 17 9.33 -1.98 4.64
N ALA A 18 10.05 -2.87 5.32
CA ALA A 18 10.27 -2.75 6.75
C ALA A 18 11.28 -1.65 7.05
N MET A 19 10.92 -0.74 7.94
CA MET A 19 11.75 0.38 8.33
C MET A 19 12.44 0.10 9.66
N ALA A 20 13.57 0.77 9.89
CA ALA A 20 14.39 0.55 11.10
C ALA A 20 13.63 0.90 12.38
N ASP A 21 12.67 1.83 12.33
CA ASP A 21 11.88 2.24 13.49
C ASP A 21 10.71 1.30 13.80
N GLY A 22 10.57 0.20 13.08
CA GLY A 22 9.47 -0.75 13.24
C GLY A 22 8.23 -0.41 12.44
N SER A 23 8.22 0.70 11.70
CA SER A 23 7.14 0.99 10.77
C SER A 23 7.31 0.22 9.47
N VAL A 24 6.25 0.19 8.67
CA VAL A 24 6.24 -0.46 7.36
C VAL A 24 5.71 0.54 6.35
N LEU A 25 6.48 0.81 5.30
CA LEU A 25 5.96 1.50 4.12
C LEU A 25 5.26 0.48 3.24
N VAL A 26 4.14 0.88 2.67
CA VAL A 26 3.35 0.02 1.78
C VAL A 26 2.68 0.90 0.73
N VAL A 27 2.56 0.39 -0.47
CA VAL A 27 1.71 1.04 -1.47
C VAL A 27 0.33 0.44 -1.40
N GLU A 28 -0.70 1.28 -1.58
CA GLU A 28 -2.08 0.84 -1.63
C GLU A 28 -2.59 1.06 -3.04
N ILE A 29 -2.73 -0.02 -3.80
CA ILE A 29 -3.05 0.09 -5.23
C ILE A 29 -4.40 0.75 -5.44
N ALA A 30 -5.41 0.36 -4.66
CA ALA A 30 -6.76 0.90 -4.82
C ALA A 30 -6.89 2.33 -4.28
N ARG A 31 -6.23 2.64 -3.16
CA ARG A 31 -6.23 3.99 -2.61
C ARG A 31 -5.37 4.94 -3.45
N GLY A 32 -4.35 4.43 -4.14
CA GLY A 32 -3.44 5.24 -4.92
C GLY A 32 -2.40 5.96 -4.09
N THR A 33 -1.97 5.38 -2.98
CA THR A 33 -1.10 6.05 -2.01
C THR A 33 0.16 5.26 -1.71
N LEU A 34 1.19 5.99 -1.26
CA LEU A 34 2.25 5.45 -0.43
C LEU A 34 1.86 5.72 1.01
N SER A 35 1.76 4.66 1.81
CA SER A 35 1.27 4.74 3.18
C SER A 35 2.30 4.15 4.13
N ARG A 36 2.26 4.63 5.38
CA ARG A 36 3.11 4.14 6.44
C ARG A 36 2.23 3.56 7.53
N VAL A 37 2.54 2.35 7.94
CA VAL A 37 1.90 1.70 9.09
C VAL A 37 2.85 1.81 10.26
N THR A 38 2.44 2.51 11.30
CA THR A 38 3.24 2.68 12.51
C THR A 38 3.21 1.42 13.36
N PRO A 39 4.17 1.23 14.30
CA PRO A 39 4.18 0.03 15.14
C PRO A 39 2.91 -0.18 15.96
N ASP A 40 2.18 0.89 16.27
CA ASP A 40 0.90 0.82 16.98
C ASP A 40 -0.30 0.60 16.06
N GLY A 41 -0.07 0.36 14.76
CA GLY A 41 -1.11 -0.01 13.82
C GLY A 41 -1.82 1.15 13.13
N ARG A 42 -1.38 2.40 13.34
CA ARG A 42 -1.97 3.54 12.65
C ARG A 42 -1.48 3.62 11.21
N ILE A 43 -2.38 3.99 10.32
CA ILE A 43 -2.10 4.18 8.90
C ILE A 43 -1.93 5.67 8.64
N GLN A 44 -0.79 6.05 8.08
CA GLN A 44 -0.49 7.44 7.69
C GLN A 44 -0.26 7.47 6.20
N VAL A 45 -1.02 8.29 5.49
CA VAL A 45 -0.77 8.52 4.06
C VAL A 45 0.45 9.43 3.93
N VAL A 46 1.51 8.90 3.34
CA VAL A 46 2.76 9.64 3.12
C VAL A 46 2.64 10.49 1.86
N ALA A 47 2.08 9.94 0.80
CA ALA A 47 1.92 10.62 -0.47
C ALA A 47 0.71 10.10 -1.19
N ASP A 48 -0.05 11.01 -1.81
CA ASP A 48 -1.13 10.66 -2.73
C ASP A 48 -0.54 10.62 -4.14
N LEU A 49 -0.44 9.42 -4.70
CA LEU A 49 0.25 9.19 -5.97
C LEU A 49 -0.70 9.10 -7.16
N GLY A 50 -1.97 8.80 -6.89
CA GLY A 50 -2.90 8.47 -7.94
C GLY A 50 -2.55 7.17 -8.66
N GLY A 51 -3.34 6.79 -9.66
CA GLY A 51 -3.11 5.58 -10.44
C GLY A 51 -3.14 4.32 -9.62
N GLY A 52 -2.18 3.43 -9.85
CA GLY A 52 -2.06 2.16 -9.14
C GLY A 52 -0.62 1.88 -8.75
N PRO A 53 -0.14 2.48 -7.65
CA PRO A 53 1.21 2.15 -7.16
C PRO A 53 1.23 0.68 -6.71
N ASN A 54 2.18 -0.09 -7.24
CA ASN A 54 2.19 -1.53 -7.05
C ASN A 54 3.53 -2.07 -6.53
N GLY A 55 4.46 -1.21 -6.22
CA GLY A 55 5.72 -1.60 -5.60
C GLY A 55 6.51 -0.39 -5.18
N ALA A 56 7.37 -0.56 -4.18
CA ALA A 56 8.23 0.50 -3.68
C ALA A 56 9.56 -0.07 -3.23
N ALA A 57 10.61 0.74 -3.34
CA ALA A 57 11.92 0.42 -2.82
C ALA A 57 12.61 1.71 -2.38
N ILE A 58 13.49 1.59 -1.39
CA ILE A 58 14.28 2.73 -0.95
C ILE A 58 15.61 2.68 -1.69
N GLY A 59 15.94 3.78 -2.37
CA GLY A 59 17.22 3.92 -3.06
C GLY A 59 18.35 4.32 -2.15
N PRO A 60 19.58 4.30 -2.66
CA PRO A 60 20.77 4.65 -1.86
C PRO A 60 20.78 6.12 -1.40
N ASP A 61 20.00 6.97 -2.02
CA ASP A 61 19.83 8.37 -1.65
C ASP A 61 18.77 8.56 -0.56
N GLY A 62 18.12 7.48 -0.08
CA GLY A 62 17.05 7.53 0.90
C GLY A 62 15.67 7.85 0.31
N ALA A 63 15.58 8.09 -0.98
CA ALA A 63 14.31 8.35 -1.64
C ALA A 63 13.52 7.05 -1.83
N VAL A 64 12.19 7.16 -1.81
CA VAL A 64 11.31 6.02 -2.10
C VAL A 64 10.95 6.06 -3.57
N TYR A 65 11.29 5.00 -4.28
CA TYR A 65 10.97 4.83 -5.69
C TYR A 65 9.74 3.95 -5.79
N VAL A 66 8.71 4.43 -6.49
CA VAL A 66 7.42 3.75 -6.60
C VAL A 66 7.15 3.41 -8.05
N CYS A 67 6.79 2.14 -8.29
CA CYS A 67 6.25 1.72 -9.58
C CYS A 67 4.74 1.98 -9.58
N ASN A 68 4.25 2.57 -10.67
CA ASN A 68 2.83 2.91 -10.80
C ASN A 68 2.33 2.39 -12.14
N ASN A 69 1.31 1.53 -12.11
CA ASN A 69 0.78 0.90 -13.32
C ASN A 69 -0.37 1.67 -13.97
N GLY A 70 -0.69 2.87 -13.45
CA GLY A 70 -1.80 3.68 -13.97
C GLY A 70 -3.16 3.36 -13.35
N GLY A 71 -3.25 2.24 -12.65
CA GLY A 71 -4.44 1.90 -11.89
C GLY A 71 -5.38 0.90 -12.55
N PHE A 72 -6.37 0.51 -11.78
CA PHE A 72 -7.45 -0.38 -12.18
C PHE A 72 -8.78 0.28 -11.86
N ARG A 73 -9.85 -0.21 -12.46
CA ARG A 73 -11.18 -0.01 -11.89
C ARG A 73 -11.37 -1.05 -10.79
N TRP A 74 -12.12 -0.68 -9.77
CA TRP A 74 -12.33 -1.51 -8.60
C TRP A 74 -13.79 -1.87 -8.45
N HIS A 75 -14.03 -3.12 -8.12
CA HIS A 75 -15.37 -3.62 -7.76
C HIS A 75 -15.33 -4.04 -6.29
N THR A 76 -16.30 -3.58 -5.51
CA THR A 76 -16.45 -4.00 -4.13
C THR A 76 -17.41 -5.19 -4.09
N GLU A 77 -16.90 -6.32 -3.62
CA GLU A 77 -17.71 -7.53 -3.44
C GLU A 77 -18.69 -7.35 -2.26
N ALA A 78 -19.66 -8.25 -2.17
CA ALA A 78 -20.68 -8.19 -1.12
C ALA A 78 -20.11 -8.26 0.29
N ASP A 79 -18.94 -8.89 0.47
CA ASP A 79 -18.25 -9.00 1.75
C ASP A 79 -17.32 -7.81 2.04
N GLY A 80 -17.29 -6.81 1.18
CA GLY A 80 -16.44 -5.64 1.32
C GLY A 80 -15.07 -5.76 0.68
N CYS A 81 -14.72 -6.91 0.12
CA CYS A 81 -13.42 -7.09 -0.55
C CYS A 81 -13.36 -6.30 -1.85
N LEU A 82 -12.21 -5.68 -2.10
CA LEU A 82 -11.94 -4.97 -3.34
C LEU A 82 -11.39 -5.96 -4.38
N ARG A 83 -11.93 -5.90 -5.60
CA ARG A 83 -11.47 -6.70 -6.71
C ARG A 83 -11.08 -5.78 -7.88
N PRO A 84 -9.84 -5.92 -8.41
CA PRO A 84 -9.45 -5.13 -9.58
C PRO A 84 -10.17 -5.63 -10.83
N VAL A 85 -10.59 -4.67 -11.65
CA VAL A 85 -11.23 -4.95 -12.93
C VAL A 85 -10.41 -4.24 -14.00
N ALA A 86 -10.14 -4.95 -15.11
CA ALA A 86 -9.37 -4.37 -16.20
C ALA A 86 -10.07 -3.11 -16.73
N GLN A 87 -9.27 -2.08 -16.98
CA GLN A 87 -9.77 -0.88 -17.64
C GLN A 87 -9.92 -1.15 -19.14
N ALA A 88 -11.03 -0.69 -19.67
CA ALA A 88 -11.28 -0.81 -21.11
C ALA A 88 -10.45 0.21 -21.90
#